data_bb262d6b74aebaf0e9105775cacf2223
#
_entry.id   bb262d6b74aebaf0e9105775cacf2223
#
_cell.length_a   1.000
_cell.length_b   1.000
_cell.length_c   1.000
_cell.angle_alpha   90.00
_cell.angle_beta   90.00
_cell.angle_gamma   90.00
#
_symmetry.space_group_name_H-M   'P 1'
#
loop_
_entity.id
_entity.type
_entity.pdbx_description
1 polymer ?
#
loop_
_entity_poly.entity_id
_entity_poly.type
_entity_poly.pdbx_seq_one_letter_code
_entity_poly.pdbx_strand_id
1 'polypeptide(L)'
;STRVRSSAASDVYKRQMFFSGGTVPTYLLIQNLGLYDSWWSLILPNAVSAYNIFIYRSFYQGISPEIREAARIDGASEFQILTKIYVPLSKALYATFGLFSVVGVWNSYYEALLYIKDPAKQPIQMLLRKIVFTSGTANMSDAQQMISNGNLNSLNVQYACVIATIGPILLVYPFIQKYFVQGTMVGAVKG
;
A
#
# COMPACT_ATOMS: atom_id res chain seq x y z
N SER A 1 -29.98 -5.07 -20.55
CA SER A 1 -29.63 -5.91 -19.37
C SER A 1 -28.20 -5.74 -18.88
N THR A 2 -27.25 -5.36 -19.73
CA THR A 2 -25.83 -5.12 -19.35
C THR A 2 -25.65 -3.92 -18.44
N ARG A 3 -26.42 -2.85 -18.57
CA ARG A 3 -26.36 -1.66 -17.69
C ARG A 3 -26.75 -1.98 -16.24
N VAL A 4 -27.76 -2.81 -16.04
CA VAL A 4 -28.23 -3.18 -14.68
C VAL A 4 -27.20 -4.03 -13.95
N ARG A 5 -26.51 -4.96 -14.64
CA ARG A 5 -25.44 -5.76 -14.06
C ARG A 5 -24.21 -4.93 -13.67
N SER A 6 -23.87 -3.90 -14.45
CA SER A 6 -22.74 -3.02 -14.14
C SER A 6 -23.01 -2.10 -12.94
N SER A 7 -24.27 -1.66 -12.73
CA SER A 7 -24.65 -0.87 -11.56
C SER A 7 -24.65 -1.72 -10.30
N ALA A 8 -25.20 -2.94 -10.32
CA ALA A 8 -25.20 -3.84 -9.19
C ALA A 8 -23.78 -4.21 -8.72
N ALA A 9 -22.87 -4.52 -9.64
CA ALA A 9 -21.47 -4.75 -9.31
C ALA A 9 -20.82 -3.51 -8.68
N SER A 10 -21.12 -2.32 -9.21
CA SER A 10 -20.64 -1.05 -8.65
C SER A 10 -21.14 -0.82 -7.21
N ASP A 11 -22.39 -1.19 -6.93
CA ASP A 11 -22.98 -1.02 -5.60
C ASP A 11 -22.40 -2.01 -4.57
N VAL A 12 -22.03 -3.22 -4.98
CA VAL A 12 -21.30 -4.17 -4.13
C VAL A 12 -19.95 -3.61 -3.69
N TYR A 13 -19.15 -3.07 -4.62
CA TYR A 13 -17.86 -2.44 -4.27
C TYR A 13 -18.02 -1.21 -3.38
N LYS A 14 -19.05 -0.40 -3.60
CA LYS A 14 -19.36 0.75 -2.72
C LYS A 14 -19.67 0.29 -1.29
N ARG A 15 -20.46 -0.77 -1.13
CA ARG A 15 -20.75 -1.34 0.20
C ARG A 15 -19.50 -1.84 0.90
N GLN A 16 -18.58 -2.47 0.19
CA GLN A 16 -17.30 -2.95 0.74
C GLN A 16 -16.38 -1.80 1.22
N MET A 17 -16.53 -0.59 0.68
CA MET A 17 -15.78 0.58 1.17
C MET A 17 -16.21 1.01 2.58
N PHE A 18 -17.48 0.79 2.94
CA PHE A 18 -18.05 1.23 4.21
C PHE A 18 -18.18 0.11 5.25
N PHE A 19 -18.04 -1.14 4.83
CA PHE A 19 -18.18 -2.28 5.69
C PHE A 19 -16.90 -3.12 5.71
N SER A 20 -16.26 -3.18 6.87
CA SER A 20 -15.08 -4.00 7.15
C SER A 20 -15.45 -5.08 8.16
N GLY A 21 -14.98 -6.30 7.95
CA GLY A 21 -15.18 -7.41 8.89
C GLY A 21 -14.48 -7.20 10.24
N GLY A 22 -13.52 -6.28 10.31
CA GLY A 22 -12.76 -5.97 11.51
C GLY A 22 -11.52 -6.85 11.69
N THR A 23 -10.78 -6.57 12.76
CA THR A 23 -9.47 -7.19 13.03
C THR A 23 -9.57 -8.69 13.33
N VAL A 24 -10.56 -9.09 14.15
CA VAL A 24 -10.68 -10.50 14.59
C VAL A 24 -11.01 -11.45 13.44
N PRO A 25 -12.01 -11.20 12.59
CA PRO A 25 -12.27 -12.04 11.42
C PRO A 25 -11.08 -12.11 10.46
N THR A 26 -10.39 -11.00 10.24
CA THR A 26 -9.19 -10.98 9.38
C THR A 26 -8.06 -11.81 9.97
N TYR A 27 -7.84 -11.73 11.27
CA TYR A 27 -6.84 -12.56 11.97
C TYR A 27 -7.12 -14.06 11.83
N LEU A 28 -8.38 -14.47 12.06
CA LEU A 28 -8.79 -15.86 11.91
C LEU A 28 -8.65 -16.35 10.47
N LEU A 29 -8.97 -15.50 9.49
CA LEU A 29 -8.78 -15.82 8.08
C LEU A 29 -7.30 -16.06 7.74
N ILE A 30 -6.40 -15.19 8.21
CA ILE A 30 -4.95 -15.32 7.99
C ILE A 30 -4.42 -16.60 8.61
N GLN A 31 -4.87 -16.97 9.82
CA GLN A 31 -4.50 -18.23 10.45
C GLN A 31 -5.00 -19.43 9.65
N ASN A 32 -6.27 -19.44 9.25
CA ASN A 32 -6.87 -20.54 8.50
C ASN A 32 -6.24 -20.74 7.11
N LEU A 33 -5.72 -19.66 6.50
CA LEU A 33 -5.00 -19.72 5.22
C LEU A 33 -3.52 -20.13 5.40
N GLY A 34 -3.03 -20.34 6.63
CA GLY A 34 -1.64 -20.69 6.89
C GLY A 34 -0.65 -19.55 6.59
N LEU A 35 -1.12 -18.31 6.54
CA LEU A 35 -0.30 -17.13 6.23
C LEU A 35 0.31 -16.48 7.49
N TYR A 36 0.02 -17.02 8.68
CA TYR A 36 0.56 -16.54 9.94
C TYR A 36 2.08 -16.65 9.96
N ASP A 37 2.76 -15.65 10.52
CA ASP A 37 4.22 -15.51 10.56
C ASP A 37 4.89 -15.48 9.17
N SER A 38 4.18 -14.94 8.18
CA SER A 38 4.68 -14.75 6.82
C SER A 38 4.47 -13.31 6.37
N TRP A 39 5.37 -12.78 5.53
CA TRP A 39 5.19 -11.46 4.92
C TRP A 39 3.92 -11.37 4.05
N TRP A 40 3.45 -12.49 3.53
CA TRP A 40 2.20 -12.53 2.78
C TRP A 40 0.98 -12.12 3.62
N SER A 41 1.03 -12.28 4.96
CA SER A 41 -0.01 -11.79 5.85
C SER A 41 -0.15 -10.26 5.89
N LEU A 42 0.91 -9.52 5.54
CA LEU A 42 0.91 -8.07 5.45
C LEU A 42 0.53 -7.59 4.05
N ILE A 43 0.91 -8.34 3.01
CA ILE A 43 0.75 -7.94 1.61
C ILE A 43 -0.64 -8.29 1.09
N LEU A 44 -1.08 -9.53 1.25
CA LEU A 44 -2.31 -10.04 0.62
C LEU A 44 -3.59 -9.33 1.07
N PRO A 45 -3.82 -9.04 2.36
CA PRO A 45 -5.03 -8.33 2.80
C PRO A 45 -5.13 -6.92 2.23
N ASN A 46 -3.99 -6.29 1.95
CA ASN A 46 -3.88 -4.93 1.44
C ASN A 46 -3.68 -4.85 -0.08
N ALA A 47 -3.46 -6.00 -0.76
CA ALA A 47 -3.18 -6.04 -2.20
C ALA A 47 -4.36 -5.56 -3.05
N VAL A 48 -5.59 -5.80 -2.58
CA VAL A 48 -6.82 -5.43 -3.28
C VAL A 48 -7.67 -4.55 -2.37
N SER A 49 -7.90 -3.31 -2.80
CA SER A 49 -8.78 -2.36 -2.12
C SER A 49 -9.96 -2.01 -3.02
N ALA A 50 -11.18 -2.04 -2.49
CA ALA A 50 -12.37 -1.61 -3.20
C ALA A 50 -12.26 -0.14 -3.66
N TYR A 51 -11.62 0.72 -2.86
CA TYR A 51 -11.33 2.10 -3.21
C TYR A 51 -10.41 2.20 -4.44
N ASN A 52 -9.32 1.44 -4.47
CA ASN A 52 -8.39 1.44 -5.60
C ASN A 52 -9.08 0.95 -6.88
N ILE A 53 -9.88 -0.12 -6.79
CA ILE A 53 -10.65 -0.64 -7.93
C ILE A 53 -11.60 0.43 -8.48
N PHE A 54 -12.28 1.18 -7.60
CA PHE A 54 -13.17 2.25 -8.01
C PHE A 54 -12.42 3.36 -8.78
N ILE A 55 -11.23 3.75 -8.31
CA ILE A 55 -10.42 4.78 -9.00
C ILE A 55 -9.89 4.26 -10.34
N TYR A 56 -9.38 3.02 -10.40
CA TYR A 56 -8.96 2.40 -11.66
C TYR A 56 -10.11 2.39 -12.68
N ARG A 57 -11.29 1.97 -12.24
CA ARG A 57 -12.49 1.96 -13.10
C ARG A 57 -12.85 3.36 -13.59
N SER A 58 -12.87 4.35 -12.70
CA SER A 58 -13.18 5.74 -13.07
C SER A 58 -12.18 6.29 -14.08
N PHE A 59 -10.90 6.01 -13.89
CA PHE A 59 -9.84 6.39 -14.81
C PHE A 59 -10.03 5.76 -16.19
N TYR A 60 -10.28 4.45 -16.25
CA TYR A 60 -10.50 3.75 -17.52
C TYR A 60 -11.77 4.20 -18.24
N GLN A 61 -12.80 4.58 -17.52
CA GLN A 61 -14.02 5.16 -18.12
C GLN A 61 -13.78 6.55 -18.71
N GLY A 62 -12.74 7.27 -18.24
CA GLY A 62 -12.32 8.56 -18.81
C GLY A 62 -11.50 8.46 -20.09
N ILE A 63 -11.02 7.27 -20.45
CA ILE A 63 -10.31 7.04 -21.72
C ILE A 63 -11.35 7.02 -22.85
N SER A 64 -11.06 7.74 -23.97
CA SER A 64 -11.98 7.79 -25.11
C SER A 64 -12.34 6.38 -25.62
N PRO A 65 -13.62 6.07 -25.81
CA PRO A 65 -14.06 4.80 -26.36
C PRO A 65 -13.56 4.56 -27.80
N GLU A 66 -13.28 5.62 -28.54
CA GLU A 66 -12.77 5.56 -29.93
C GLU A 66 -11.45 4.79 -30.02
N ILE A 67 -10.56 4.93 -29.01
CA ILE A 67 -9.29 4.19 -28.96
C ILE A 67 -9.54 2.68 -28.90
N ARG A 68 -10.53 2.27 -28.13
CA ARG A 68 -10.88 0.85 -28.02
C ARG A 68 -11.55 0.33 -29.29
N GLU A 69 -12.42 1.14 -29.91
CA GLU A 69 -13.11 0.79 -31.15
C GLU A 69 -12.11 0.66 -32.30
N ALA A 70 -11.18 1.60 -32.44
CA ALA A 70 -10.11 1.53 -33.45
C ALA A 70 -9.27 0.24 -33.27
N ALA A 71 -8.83 -0.05 -32.05
CA ALA A 71 -8.06 -1.25 -31.78
C ALA A 71 -8.83 -2.56 -32.09
N ARG A 72 -10.17 -2.56 -31.93
CA ARG A 72 -11.01 -3.70 -32.30
C ARG A 72 -11.14 -3.86 -33.82
N ILE A 73 -11.22 -2.76 -34.54
CA ILE A 73 -11.22 -2.78 -36.02
C ILE A 73 -9.88 -3.35 -36.53
N ASP A 74 -8.76 -3.02 -35.84
CA ASP A 74 -7.43 -3.57 -36.11
C ASP A 74 -7.28 -5.06 -35.70
N GLY A 75 -8.33 -5.70 -35.18
CA GLY A 75 -8.35 -7.11 -34.81
C GLY A 75 -7.71 -7.41 -33.45
N ALA A 76 -7.46 -6.40 -32.60
CA ALA A 76 -6.89 -6.62 -31.27
C ALA A 76 -7.89 -7.32 -30.33
N SER A 77 -7.42 -8.35 -29.60
CA SER A 77 -8.21 -8.98 -28.55
C SER A 77 -8.34 -8.07 -27.32
N GLU A 78 -9.34 -8.27 -26.46
CA GLU A 78 -9.55 -7.49 -25.24
C GLU A 78 -8.30 -7.51 -24.32
N PHE A 79 -7.60 -8.63 -24.26
CA PHE A 79 -6.37 -8.75 -23.51
C PHE A 79 -5.21 -7.91 -24.11
N GLN A 80 -5.12 -7.86 -25.43
CA GLN A 80 -4.14 -7.00 -26.12
C GLN A 80 -4.48 -5.51 -25.92
N ILE A 81 -5.74 -5.15 -25.98
CA ILE A 81 -6.22 -3.78 -25.70
C ILE A 81 -5.83 -3.39 -24.28
N LEU A 82 -6.09 -4.26 -23.28
CA LEU A 82 -5.71 -4.00 -21.91
C LEU A 82 -4.21 -3.81 -21.77
N THR A 83 -3.39 -4.74 -22.25
CA THR A 83 -1.95 -4.77 -22.00
C THR A 83 -1.17 -3.78 -22.84
N LYS A 84 -1.56 -3.56 -24.10
CA LYS A 84 -0.82 -2.70 -25.04
C LYS A 84 -1.30 -1.25 -25.07
N ILE A 85 -2.55 -0.99 -24.64
CA ILE A 85 -3.16 0.34 -24.72
C ILE A 85 -3.46 0.87 -23.30
N TYR A 86 -4.35 0.22 -22.56
CA TYR A 86 -4.80 0.73 -21.27
C TYR A 86 -3.70 0.76 -20.20
N VAL A 87 -2.93 -0.31 -20.06
CA VAL A 87 -1.83 -0.35 -19.07
C VAL A 87 -0.77 0.72 -19.35
N PRO A 88 -0.26 0.91 -20.57
CA PRO A 88 0.68 1.99 -20.87
C PRO A 88 0.11 3.39 -20.65
N LEU A 89 -1.16 3.64 -21.00
CA LEU A 89 -1.82 4.92 -20.75
C LEU A 89 -2.00 5.23 -19.26
N SER A 90 -2.08 4.16 -18.45
CA SER A 90 -2.32 4.25 -17.00
C SER A 90 -1.05 4.18 -16.14
N LYS A 91 0.15 4.31 -16.73
CA LYS A 91 1.42 4.18 -15.99
C LYS A 91 1.52 5.07 -14.76
N ALA A 92 1.07 6.32 -14.87
CA ALA A 92 1.07 7.27 -13.76
C ALA A 92 0.16 6.80 -12.61
N LEU A 93 -1.02 6.25 -12.93
CA LEU A 93 -1.97 5.72 -11.98
C LEU A 93 -1.37 4.51 -11.23
N TYR A 94 -0.79 3.55 -11.96
CA TYR A 94 -0.14 2.39 -11.35
C TYR A 94 1.06 2.76 -10.49
N ALA A 95 1.87 3.73 -10.92
CA ALA A 95 3.00 4.22 -10.13
C ALA A 95 2.53 4.84 -8.82
N THR A 96 1.45 5.64 -8.85
CA THR A 96 0.86 6.28 -7.67
C THR A 96 0.34 5.26 -6.66
N PHE A 97 -0.50 4.33 -7.11
CA PHE A 97 -1.08 3.32 -6.21
C PHE A 97 -0.05 2.28 -5.78
N GLY A 98 0.92 1.95 -6.63
CA GLY A 98 2.06 1.12 -6.25
C GLY A 98 2.86 1.77 -5.12
N LEU A 99 3.13 3.07 -5.19
CA LEU A 99 3.76 3.80 -4.10
C LEU A 99 2.93 3.75 -2.82
N PHE A 100 1.63 4.06 -2.90
CA PHE A 100 0.77 4.02 -1.71
C PHE A 100 0.76 2.63 -1.06
N SER A 101 0.76 1.57 -1.86
CA SER A 101 0.85 0.20 -1.36
C SER A 101 2.19 -0.07 -0.66
N VAL A 102 3.30 0.32 -1.27
CA VAL A 102 4.65 0.16 -0.67
C VAL A 102 4.77 0.93 0.63
N VAL A 103 4.34 2.20 0.66
CA VAL A 103 4.36 3.02 1.87
C VAL A 103 3.41 2.48 2.92
N GLY A 104 2.24 1.96 2.53
CA GLY A 104 1.28 1.30 3.42
C GLY A 104 1.91 0.09 4.12
N VAL A 105 2.53 -0.82 3.37
CA VAL A 105 3.23 -1.99 3.94
C VAL A 105 4.44 -1.56 4.78
N TRP A 106 5.19 -0.55 4.35
CA TRP A 106 6.31 0.00 5.13
C TRP A 106 5.87 0.51 6.50
N ASN A 107 4.70 1.12 6.60
CA ASN A 107 4.15 1.67 7.82
C ASN A 107 3.29 0.67 8.63
N SER A 108 3.13 -0.57 8.17
CA SER A 108 2.25 -1.58 8.77
C SER A 108 2.84 -2.19 10.05
N TYR A 109 2.92 -1.41 11.16
CA TYR A 109 3.36 -1.96 12.43
C TYR A 109 2.26 -2.74 13.16
N TYR A 110 0.99 -2.30 13.03
CA TYR A 110 -0.14 -2.91 13.76
C TYR A 110 -0.45 -4.32 13.25
N GLU A 111 -0.53 -4.47 11.94
CA GLU A 111 -0.71 -5.75 11.28
C GLU A 111 0.48 -6.68 11.55
N ALA A 112 1.70 -6.14 11.54
CA ALA A 112 2.89 -6.91 11.86
C ALA A 112 2.90 -7.39 13.31
N LEU A 113 2.41 -6.57 14.26
CA LEU A 113 2.27 -6.96 15.66
C LEU A 113 1.31 -8.15 15.83
N LEU A 114 0.26 -8.21 15.00
CA LEU A 114 -0.75 -9.28 15.06
C LEU A 114 -0.31 -10.56 14.35
N TYR A 115 0.38 -10.44 13.22
CA TYR A 115 0.59 -11.56 12.30
C TYR A 115 2.02 -12.09 12.27
N ILE A 116 3.03 -11.30 12.66
CA ILE A 116 4.45 -11.67 12.60
C ILE A 116 4.99 -11.97 13.99
N LYS A 117 5.36 -13.22 14.21
CA LYS A 117 5.95 -13.69 15.47
C LYS A 117 7.47 -13.66 15.44
N ASP A 118 8.07 -14.05 14.32
CA ASP A 118 9.51 -14.13 14.13
C ASP A 118 10.14 -12.72 14.10
N PRO A 119 11.05 -12.38 15.04
CA PRO A 119 11.73 -11.09 15.05
C PRO A 119 12.48 -10.75 13.76
N ALA A 120 13.00 -11.77 13.04
CA ALA A 120 13.73 -11.57 11.79
C ALA A 120 12.84 -11.11 10.62
N LYS A 121 11.53 -11.32 10.71
CA LYS A 121 10.54 -10.92 9.69
C LYS A 121 9.84 -9.62 10.02
N GLN A 122 10.11 -9.03 11.19
CA GLN A 122 9.41 -7.82 11.64
C GLN A 122 9.81 -6.60 10.80
N PRO A 123 8.83 -5.79 10.34
CA PRO A 123 9.13 -4.52 9.67
C PRO A 123 9.89 -3.55 10.58
N ILE A 124 10.64 -2.64 9.97
CA ILE A 124 11.45 -1.64 10.70
C ILE A 124 10.59 -0.78 11.65
N GLN A 125 9.32 -0.56 11.33
CA GLN A 125 8.38 0.18 12.19
C GLN A 125 8.11 -0.53 13.52
N MET A 126 8.15 -1.86 13.57
CA MET A 126 8.06 -2.64 14.79
C MET A 126 9.28 -2.41 15.68
N LEU A 127 10.47 -2.39 15.08
CA LEU A 127 11.72 -2.13 15.78
C LEU A 127 11.75 -0.69 16.32
N LEU A 128 11.39 0.30 15.49
CA LEU A 128 11.28 1.69 15.89
C LEU A 128 10.35 1.86 17.10
N ARG A 129 9.16 1.25 17.02
CA ARG A 129 8.21 1.29 18.13
C ARG A 129 8.80 0.69 19.41
N LYS A 130 9.45 -0.48 19.34
CA LYS A 130 10.11 -1.09 20.50
C LYS A 130 11.12 -0.13 21.12
N ILE A 131 11.99 0.49 20.32
CA ILE A 131 13.00 1.43 20.80
C ILE A 131 12.34 2.64 21.46
N VAL A 132 11.34 3.26 20.82
CA VAL A 132 10.66 4.46 21.33
C VAL A 132 9.93 4.16 22.64
N PHE A 133 9.18 3.05 22.71
CA PHE A 133 8.44 2.68 23.93
C PHE A 133 9.37 2.20 25.05
N THR A 134 10.42 1.45 24.72
CA THR A 134 11.37 0.96 25.72
C THR A 134 12.16 2.11 26.34
N SER A 135 12.46 3.16 25.58
CA SER A 135 13.12 4.35 26.09
C SER A 135 12.23 5.22 27.01
N GLY A 136 10.91 5.07 26.91
CA GLY A 136 9.94 5.80 27.72
C GLY A 136 9.51 5.08 29.01
N THR A 137 9.76 3.78 29.15
CA THR A 137 9.39 2.99 30.34
C THR A 137 10.65 2.57 31.10
N ALA A 138 10.78 3.03 32.35
CA ALA A 138 11.96 2.89 33.21
C ALA A 138 12.32 1.45 33.67
N ASN A 139 11.76 0.41 33.05
CA ASN A 139 12.09 -0.99 33.36
C ASN A 139 12.96 -1.61 32.26
N MET A 140 14.22 -1.20 32.21
CA MET A 140 15.12 -1.46 31.10
C MET A 140 16.41 -2.12 31.56
N SER A 141 16.40 -3.44 31.76
CA SER A 141 17.64 -4.16 32.05
C SER A 141 18.58 -4.30 30.84
N ASP A 142 18.03 -4.51 29.62
CA ASP A 142 18.87 -4.85 28.48
C ASP A 142 19.29 -3.66 27.61
N ALA A 143 18.41 -2.69 27.38
CA ALA A 143 18.78 -1.46 26.66
C ALA A 143 19.61 -0.51 27.54
N GLN A 144 19.43 -0.53 28.86
CA GLN A 144 20.21 0.24 29.81
C GLN A 144 21.66 -0.25 29.91
N GLN A 145 21.92 -1.55 29.75
CA GLN A 145 23.29 -2.08 29.68
C GLN A 145 24.03 -1.64 28.41
N MET A 146 23.34 -1.51 27.27
CA MET A 146 23.93 -0.96 26.04
C MET A 146 24.19 0.55 26.12
N ILE A 147 23.35 1.29 26.86
CA ILE A 147 23.48 2.74 27.06
C ILE A 147 24.47 3.09 28.16
N SER A 148 24.62 2.26 29.19
CA SER A 148 25.50 2.54 30.34
C SER A 148 26.98 2.45 30.00
N ASN A 149 27.36 1.77 28.92
CA ASN A 149 28.76 1.61 28.51
C ASN A 149 29.27 2.67 27.51
N GLY A 150 28.44 3.63 27.14
CA GLY A 150 28.86 4.73 26.27
C GLY A 150 27.87 5.88 26.34
N ASN A 151 28.31 7.10 26.34
CA ASN A 151 27.63 8.40 26.43
C ASN A 151 26.47 8.62 25.37
N LEU A 152 25.74 7.56 25.00
CA LEU A 152 24.60 7.66 24.07
C LEU A 152 23.36 8.01 24.89
N ASN A 153 22.88 9.24 24.71
CA ASN A 153 21.59 9.66 25.24
C ASN A 153 20.46 8.88 24.51
N SER A 154 19.54 8.32 25.26
CA SER A 154 18.37 7.59 24.78
C SER A 154 17.63 8.37 23.65
N LEU A 155 17.57 9.70 23.74
CA LEU A 155 16.99 10.57 22.72
C LEU A 155 17.77 10.53 21.39
N ASN A 156 19.10 10.45 21.43
CA ASN A 156 19.90 10.39 20.20
C ASN A 156 19.64 9.09 19.43
N VAL A 157 19.48 7.97 20.13
CA VAL A 157 19.14 6.69 19.53
C VAL A 157 17.75 6.75 18.88
N GLN A 158 16.76 7.35 19.56
CA GLN A 158 15.42 7.54 19.00
C GLN A 158 15.45 8.37 17.71
N TYR A 159 16.12 9.51 17.71
CA TYR A 159 16.23 10.37 16.52
C TYR A 159 16.97 9.67 15.38
N ALA A 160 18.04 8.94 15.67
CA ALA A 160 18.74 8.16 14.65
C ALA A 160 17.86 7.09 14.02
N CYS A 161 17.06 6.38 14.82
CA CYS A 161 16.09 5.39 14.32
C CYS A 161 14.98 6.03 13.47
N VAL A 162 14.48 7.20 13.86
CA VAL A 162 13.48 7.95 13.06
C VAL A 162 14.07 8.33 11.70
N ILE A 163 15.28 8.88 11.67
CA ILE A 163 15.95 9.25 10.43
C ILE A 163 16.21 8.02 9.56
N ALA A 164 16.69 6.92 10.15
CA ALA A 164 16.91 5.66 9.42
C ALA A 164 15.62 5.08 8.82
N THR A 165 14.49 5.27 9.51
CA THR A 165 13.18 4.77 9.05
C THR A 165 12.57 5.65 7.95
N ILE A 166 12.77 6.97 8.01
CA ILE A 166 12.25 7.91 7.02
C ILE A 166 13.16 7.98 5.78
N GLY A 167 14.46 7.79 5.95
CA GLY A 167 15.48 7.93 4.91
C GLY A 167 15.15 7.21 3.60
N PRO A 168 14.84 5.91 3.59
CA PRO A 168 14.49 5.18 2.37
C PRO A 168 13.30 5.76 1.62
N ILE A 169 12.27 6.24 2.34
CA ILE A 169 11.09 6.86 1.73
C ILE A 169 11.46 8.18 1.07
N LEU A 170 12.26 9.01 1.74
CA LEU A 170 12.73 10.28 1.20
C LEU A 170 13.61 10.10 -0.05
N LEU A 171 14.43 9.05 -0.10
CA LEU A 171 15.24 8.72 -1.27
C LEU A 171 14.40 8.28 -2.48
N VAL A 172 13.30 7.60 -2.25
CA VAL A 172 12.40 7.12 -3.32
C VAL A 172 11.49 8.23 -3.84
N TYR A 173 11.16 9.23 -3.01
CA TYR A 173 10.24 10.31 -3.35
C TYR A 173 10.58 11.06 -4.65
N PRO A 174 11.82 11.51 -4.93
CA PRO A 174 12.15 12.23 -6.16
C PRO A 174 11.90 11.44 -7.44
N PHE A 175 12.09 10.11 -7.38
CA PHE A 175 11.85 9.24 -8.53
C PHE A 175 10.37 9.12 -8.89
N ILE A 176 9.50 9.25 -7.91
CA ILE A 176 8.06 9.08 -8.06
C ILE A 176 7.37 10.41 -8.35
N GLN A 177 7.91 11.51 -7.84
CA GLN A 177 7.36 12.86 -8.04
C GLN A 177 7.11 13.17 -9.52
N LYS A 178 8.00 12.74 -10.43
CA LYS A 178 7.85 12.94 -11.88
C LYS A 178 6.57 12.29 -12.45
N TYR A 179 6.11 11.18 -11.88
CA TYR A 179 4.89 10.51 -12.33
C TYR A 179 3.63 11.19 -11.79
N PHE A 180 3.71 11.81 -10.61
CA PHE A 180 2.62 12.60 -10.03
C PHE A 180 2.29 13.84 -10.87
N VAL A 181 3.30 14.58 -11.27
CA VAL A 181 3.12 15.80 -12.07
C VAL A 181 2.47 15.50 -13.42
N GLN A 182 2.79 14.37 -14.04
CA GLN A 182 2.18 13.95 -15.30
C GLN A 182 0.72 13.52 -15.16
N GLY A 183 0.35 12.88 -14.03
CA GLY A 183 -1.01 12.39 -13.77
C GLY A 183 -2.03 13.49 -13.49
N THR A 184 -1.64 14.56 -12.82
CA THR A 184 -2.54 15.69 -12.50
C THR A 184 -2.87 16.56 -13.70
N MET A 185 -2.00 16.62 -14.71
CA MET A 185 -2.20 17.42 -15.92
C MET A 185 -3.29 16.82 -16.84
N VAL A 186 -3.49 15.51 -16.84
CA VAL A 186 -4.51 14.85 -17.69
C VAL A 186 -5.94 15.12 -17.18
N GLY A 187 -6.10 15.39 -15.87
CA GLY A 187 -7.40 15.76 -15.28
C GLY A 187 -7.77 17.24 -15.42
N ALA A 188 -6.78 18.11 -15.60
CA ALA A 188 -6.97 19.57 -15.63
C ALA A 188 -7.33 20.14 -17.02
N VAL A 189 -7.22 19.36 -18.08
CA VAL A 189 -7.48 19.81 -19.47
C VAL A 189 -8.94 19.59 -19.90
N LYS A 190 -9.82 19.13 -19.02
CA LYS A 190 -11.28 19.07 -19.25
C LYS A 190 -12.00 20.18 -18.49
N GLY A 191 -11.62 21.43 -18.73
CA GLY A 191 -12.36 22.63 -18.42
C GLY A 191 -12.70 23.34 -19.69
#